data_ca4f2365db129efd4417cd4df71ec147
#
_entry.id   ca4f2365db129efd4417cd4df71ec147
#
_cell.length_a   1.000
_cell.length_b   1.000
_cell.length_c   1.000
_cell.angle_alpha   90.00
_cell.angle_beta   90.00
_cell.angle_gamma   90.00
#
_symmetry.space_group_name_H-M   'P 1'
#
loop_
_entity.id
_entity.type
_entity.pdbx_description
1 polymer ?
#
loop_
_entity_poly.entity_id
_entity_poly.type
_entity_poly.pdbx_seq_one_letter_code
_entity_poly.pdbx_strand_id
1 'polypeptide(L)'
;TAKRALKLLRVRTQKEADILAGDLKALNDSRKDMTEEAVKLAKEQVETTDLSDDRVLVIYLPDCHESLAGIVAGRIRECYYKPVFVLTDAEDGAKGSGRSIDGYHMYEELNKCKDILTKFGGHRLAAGLSLEKENIAEFRRRLNENCTLTEEEMKEKVTIDMEMPFLCVTEELVKELELLEPFGKGNTKPIFAARGVTLLGARILG
;
A
#
# COMPACT_ATOMS: atom_id res chain seq x y z
N THR A 1 -3.54 -19.88 9.12
CA THR A 1 -4.78 -19.22 8.64
C THR A 1 -5.37 -19.94 7.43
N ALA A 2 -4.63 -20.19 6.34
CA ALA A 2 -5.13 -20.86 5.12
C ALA A 2 -5.79 -22.22 5.38
N LYS A 3 -5.16 -23.09 6.20
CA LYS A 3 -5.75 -24.40 6.57
C LYS A 3 -7.09 -24.26 7.31
N ARG A 4 -7.27 -23.23 8.17
CA ARG A 4 -8.54 -22.97 8.86
C ARG A 4 -9.60 -22.48 7.88
N ALA A 5 -9.26 -21.59 6.93
CA ALA A 5 -10.16 -21.14 5.89
C ALA A 5 -10.63 -22.32 5.01
N LEU A 6 -9.71 -23.18 4.58
CA LEU A 6 -10.06 -24.39 3.84
C LEU A 6 -10.98 -25.32 4.65
N LYS A 7 -10.72 -25.46 5.97
CA LYS A 7 -11.58 -26.27 6.85
C LYS A 7 -12.99 -25.67 6.92
N LEU A 8 -13.13 -24.35 7.06
CA LEU A 8 -14.43 -23.66 7.05
C LEU A 8 -15.22 -23.96 5.77
N LEU A 9 -14.59 -23.92 4.60
CA LEU A 9 -15.24 -24.23 3.32
C LEU A 9 -15.69 -25.69 3.17
N ARG A 10 -15.18 -26.60 4.01
CA ARG A 10 -15.45 -28.04 3.95
C ARG A 10 -16.36 -28.56 5.06
N VAL A 11 -16.68 -27.76 6.07
CA VAL A 11 -17.59 -28.19 7.15
C VAL A 11 -19.02 -28.37 6.63
N ARG A 12 -19.75 -29.26 7.27
CA ARG A 12 -21.10 -29.63 6.85
C ARG A 12 -22.17 -29.21 7.86
N THR A 13 -21.78 -28.70 9.02
CA THR A 13 -22.69 -28.26 10.07
C THR A 13 -22.54 -26.78 10.34
N GLN A 14 -23.65 -26.08 10.58
CA GLN A 14 -23.67 -24.67 10.93
C GLN A 14 -22.83 -24.39 12.18
N LYS A 15 -22.97 -25.22 13.22
CA LYS A 15 -22.24 -25.05 14.48
C LYS A 15 -20.71 -25.05 14.30
N GLU A 16 -20.17 -25.95 13.48
CA GLU A 16 -18.73 -25.97 13.18
C GLU A 16 -18.32 -24.79 12.31
N ALA A 17 -19.19 -24.38 11.36
CA ALA A 17 -18.96 -23.22 10.52
C ALA A 17 -18.86 -21.94 11.36
N ASP A 18 -19.79 -21.74 12.30
CA ASP A 18 -19.82 -20.54 13.16
C ASP A 18 -18.57 -20.42 14.03
N ILE A 19 -18.08 -21.51 14.60
CA ILE A 19 -16.85 -21.53 15.39
C ILE A 19 -15.63 -21.13 14.51
N LEU A 20 -15.48 -21.75 13.35
CA LEU A 20 -14.35 -21.46 12.45
C LEU A 20 -14.41 -20.07 11.84
N ALA A 21 -15.61 -19.58 11.53
CA ALA A 21 -15.84 -18.21 11.05
C ALA A 21 -15.50 -17.19 12.15
N GLY A 22 -15.92 -17.43 13.39
CA GLY A 22 -15.55 -16.61 14.54
C GLY A 22 -14.05 -16.52 14.75
N ASP A 23 -13.35 -17.67 14.74
CA ASP A 23 -11.90 -17.73 14.83
C ASP A 23 -11.20 -16.94 13.70
N LEU A 24 -11.67 -17.10 12.45
CA LEU A 24 -11.08 -16.40 11.31
C LEU A 24 -11.33 -14.90 11.37
N LYS A 25 -12.52 -14.49 11.83
CA LYS A 25 -12.85 -13.08 12.06
C LYS A 25 -11.91 -12.48 13.11
N ALA A 26 -11.76 -13.12 14.27
CA ALA A 26 -10.88 -12.64 15.34
C ALA A 26 -9.41 -12.49 14.85
N LEU A 27 -8.92 -13.48 14.08
CA LEU A 27 -7.59 -13.40 13.47
C LEU A 27 -7.46 -12.24 12.45
N ASN A 28 -8.52 -11.96 11.70
CA ASN A 28 -8.53 -10.86 10.75
C ASN A 28 -8.59 -9.50 11.45
N ASP A 29 -9.38 -9.40 12.52
CA ASP A 29 -9.49 -8.18 13.33
C ASP A 29 -8.15 -7.87 14.00
N SER A 30 -7.53 -8.84 14.66
CA SER A 30 -6.17 -8.70 15.21
C SER A 30 -5.14 -8.27 14.14
N ARG A 31 -5.22 -8.83 12.92
CA ARG A 31 -4.34 -8.40 11.83
C ARG A 31 -4.57 -6.95 11.41
N LYS A 32 -5.84 -6.49 11.42
CA LYS A 32 -6.16 -5.08 11.13
C LYS A 32 -5.55 -4.16 12.18
N ASP A 33 -5.78 -4.45 13.46
CA ASP A 33 -5.25 -3.67 14.58
C ASP A 33 -3.72 -3.55 14.50
N MET A 34 -3.02 -4.66 14.32
CA MET A 34 -1.57 -4.68 14.15
C MET A 34 -1.12 -3.87 12.91
N THR A 35 -1.90 -3.91 11.83
CA THR A 35 -1.58 -3.14 10.61
C THR A 35 -1.76 -1.65 10.87
N GLU A 36 -2.84 -1.24 11.53
CA GLU A 36 -3.11 0.17 11.86
C GLU A 36 -2.03 0.74 12.77
N GLU A 37 -1.60 0.00 13.79
CA GLU A 37 -0.52 0.41 14.66
C GLU A 37 0.81 0.53 13.91
N ALA A 38 1.16 -0.44 13.08
CA ALA A 38 2.39 -0.39 12.28
C ALA A 38 2.37 0.77 11.27
N VAL A 39 1.21 1.09 10.66
CA VAL A 39 1.05 2.26 9.79
C VAL A 39 1.22 3.56 10.57
N LYS A 40 0.68 3.64 11.79
CA LYS A 40 0.85 4.79 12.66
C LYS A 40 2.32 5.03 12.98
N LEU A 41 3.03 4.00 13.43
CA LEU A 41 4.48 4.07 13.72
C LEU A 41 5.30 4.47 12.49
N ALA A 42 4.95 3.92 11.31
CA ALA A 42 5.61 4.28 10.07
C ALA A 42 5.41 5.76 9.72
N LYS A 43 4.21 6.30 9.88
CA LYS A 43 3.92 7.73 9.67
C LYS A 43 4.69 8.61 10.65
N GLU A 44 4.69 8.25 11.93
CA GLU A 44 5.45 8.96 12.96
C GLU A 44 6.94 9.02 12.60
N GLN A 45 7.54 7.92 12.11
CA GLN A 45 8.92 7.94 11.64
C GLN A 45 9.12 8.91 10.46
N VAL A 46 8.23 8.89 9.47
CA VAL A 46 8.33 9.80 8.31
C VAL A 46 8.19 11.26 8.72
N GLU A 47 7.29 11.57 9.66
CA GLU A 47 6.97 12.95 10.06
C GLU A 47 7.95 13.53 11.09
N THR A 48 8.62 12.69 11.87
CA THR A 48 9.50 13.13 12.97
C THR A 48 11.00 13.01 12.65
N THR A 49 11.34 12.45 11.49
CA THR A 49 12.73 12.26 11.07
C THR A 49 12.99 12.87 9.69
N ASP A 50 14.23 12.80 9.23
CA ASP A 50 14.67 13.21 7.89
C ASP A 50 14.13 12.33 6.75
N LEU A 51 13.32 11.31 7.05
CA LEU A 51 12.64 10.49 6.03
C LEU A 51 11.66 11.31 5.18
N SER A 52 11.11 12.40 5.72
CA SER A 52 10.21 13.29 4.97
C SER A 52 10.84 13.85 3.70
N ASP A 53 12.16 14.07 3.70
CA ASP A 53 12.92 14.64 2.59
C ASP A 53 13.31 13.60 1.53
N ASP A 54 13.23 12.31 1.87
CA ASP A 54 13.55 11.21 0.98
C ASP A 54 12.56 11.10 -0.18
N ARG A 55 13.08 10.79 -1.37
CA ARG A 55 12.26 10.42 -2.54
C ARG A 55 11.80 8.98 -2.50
N VAL A 56 12.58 8.10 -1.88
CA VAL A 56 12.28 6.69 -1.65
C VAL A 56 12.30 6.44 -0.15
N LEU A 57 11.15 6.14 0.43
CA LEU A 57 11.02 5.91 1.85
C LEU A 57 11.54 4.51 2.22
N VAL A 58 12.51 4.43 3.12
CA VAL A 58 12.98 3.18 3.72
C VAL A 58 12.70 3.23 5.21
N ILE A 59 11.65 2.54 5.64
CA ILE A 59 11.12 2.56 7.01
C ILE A 59 11.48 1.26 7.69
N TYR A 60 12.10 1.34 8.85
CA TYR A 60 12.46 0.16 9.64
C TYR A 60 11.59 0.04 10.88
N LEU A 61 10.81 -1.04 10.94
CA LEU A 61 9.89 -1.38 12.01
C LEU A 61 10.28 -2.76 12.57
N PRO A 62 11.23 -2.86 13.51
CA PRO A 62 11.77 -4.14 13.96
C PRO A 62 10.71 -5.11 14.48
N ASP A 63 9.72 -4.61 15.21
CA ASP A 63 8.67 -5.41 15.83
C ASP A 63 7.46 -5.70 14.90
N CYS A 64 7.47 -5.17 13.68
CA CYS A 64 6.39 -5.42 12.72
C CYS A 64 6.48 -6.86 12.18
N HIS A 65 5.38 -7.60 12.21
CA HIS A 65 5.36 -8.94 11.63
C HIS A 65 5.60 -8.89 10.11
N GLU A 66 6.51 -9.75 9.59
CA GLU A 66 6.93 -9.74 8.18
C GLU A 66 5.77 -9.78 7.17
N SER A 67 4.67 -10.48 7.49
CA SER A 67 3.49 -10.57 6.64
C SER A 67 2.71 -9.25 6.49
N LEU A 68 2.97 -8.27 7.35
CA LEU A 68 2.34 -6.95 7.34
C LEU A 68 3.16 -5.90 6.57
N ALA A 69 4.47 -6.10 6.45
CA ALA A 69 5.38 -5.14 5.83
C ALA A 69 4.90 -4.65 4.45
N GLY A 70 4.40 -5.59 3.61
CA GLY A 70 3.87 -5.24 2.29
C GLY A 70 2.54 -4.46 2.32
N ILE A 71 1.72 -4.67 3.35
CA ILE A 71 0.46 -3.93 3.54
C ILE A 71 0.77 -2.52 4.05
N VAL A 72 1.67 -2.43 5.02
CA VAL A 72 2.14 -1.14 5.57
C VAL A 72 2.79 -0.30 4.46
N ALA A 73 3.69 -0.90 3.67
CA ALA A 73 4.31 -0.22 2.53
C ALA A 73 3.26 0.32 1.53
N GLY A 74 2.20 -0.45 1.27
CA GLY A 74 1.09 -0.02 0.42
C GLY A 74 0.36 1.20 0.99
N ARG A 75 0.03 1.17 2.28
CA ARG A 75 -0.66 2.29 2.95
C ARG A 75 0.18 3.56 3.02
N ILE A 76 1.48 3.42 3.30
CA ILE A 76 2.39 4.57 3.33
C ILE A 76 2.56 5.14 1.92
N ARG A 77 2.70 4.29 0.89
CA ARG A 77 2.72 4.73 -0.51
C ARG A 77 1.46 5.52 -0.90
N GLU A 78 0.28 5.08 -0.46
CA GLU A 78 -0.98 5.79 -0.69
C GLU A 78 -1.01 7.17 0.01
N CYS A 79 -0.41 7.29 1.21
CA CYS A 79 -0.40 8.54 1.95
C CYS A 79 0.57 9.59 1.38
N TYR A 80 1.77 9.16 0.94
CA TYR A 80 2.84 10.08 0.55
C TYR A 80 3.14 10.09 -0.95
N TYR A 81 2.54 9.19 -1.71
CA TYR A 81 2.76 8.96 -3.13
C TYR A 81 4.26 8.87 -3.50
N LYS A 82 4.99 8.11 -2.72
CA LYS A 82 6.43 7.81 -2.90
C LYS A 82 6.65 6.30 -2.99
N PRO A 83 7.73 5.82 -3.63
CA PRO A 83 8.18 4.44 -3.46
C PRO A 83 8.52 4.19 -1.99
N VAL A 84 8.08 3.06 -1.45
CA VAL A 84 8.23 2.73 -0.02
C VAL A 84 8.77 1.33 0.13
N PHE A 85 9.77 1.16 0.97
CA PHE A 85 10.22 -0.11 1.52
C PHE A 85 9.96 -0.11 3.03
N VAL A 86 9.29 -1.14 3.53
CA VAL A 86 9.15 -1.39 4.97
C VAL A 86 9.97 -2.62 5.30
N LEU A 87 10.91 -2.44 6.21
CA LEU A 87 11.83 -3.47 6.70
C LEU A 87 11.42 -3.87 8.12
N THR A 88 11.61 -5.13 8.47
CA THR A 88 11.34 -5.69 9.79
C THR A 88 12.44 -6.68 10.16
N ASP A 89 12.56 -6.99 11.44
CA ASP A 89 13.50 -8.00 11.92
C ASP A 89 13.20 -9.38 11.33
N ALA A 90 14.26 -10.12 11.07
CA ALA A 90 14.25 -11.52 10.67
C ALA A 90 15.30 -12.30 11.49
N GLU A 91 15.28 -13.63 11.44
CA GLU A 91 16.26 -14.47 12.12
C GLU A 91 17.70 -14.10 11.72
N ASP A 92 17.90 -13.85 10.42
CA ASP A 92 19.19 -13.45 9.84
C ASP A 92 19.05 -12.04 9.24
N GLY A 93 19.25 -10.98 10.04
CA GLY A 93 19.22 -9.60 9.56
C GLY A 93 17.83 -8.97 9.51
N ALA A 94 17.49 -8.34 8.39
CA ALA A 94 16.20 -7.70 8.15
C ALA A 94 15.57 -8.19 6.84
N LYS A 95 14.23 -8.28 6.85
CA LYS A 95 13.42 -8.53 5.65
C LYS A 95 12.53 -7.34 5.34
N GLY A 96 12.19 -7.17 4.09
CA GLY A 96 11.31 -6.07 3.70
C GLY A 96 10.44 -6.35 2.50
N SER A 97 9.43 -5.52 2.41
CA SER A 97 8.55 -5.46 1.24
C SER A 97 8.46 -4.03 0.74
N GLY A 98 8.51 -3.87 -0.57
CA GLY A 98 8.37 -2.58 -1.22
C GLY A 98 7.09 -2.46 -2.02
N ARG A 99 6.61 -1.22 -2.13
CA ARG A 99 5.50 -0.82 -3.00
C ARG A 99 5.88 0.47 -3.72
N SER A 100 5.59 0.51 -5.02
CA SER A 100 6.02 1.61 -5.88
C SER A 100 4.86 2.45 -6.41
N ILE A 101 5.24 3.57 -7.00
CA ILE A 101 4.44 4.41 -7.89
C ILE A 101 4.85 4.17 -9.35
N ASP A 102 4.08 4.67 -10.30
CA ASP A 102 4.27 4.33 -11.72
C ASP A 102 5.64 4.73 -12.30
N GLY A 103 6.24 5.79 -11.84
CA GLY A 103 7.55 6.29 -12.34
C GLY A 103 8.77 5.50 -11.84
N TYR A 104 8.62 4.55 -10.88
CA TYR A 104 9.75 3.91 -10.22
C TYR A 104 9.72 2.38 -10.36
N HIS A 105 10.77 1.81 -10.94
CA HIS A 105 10.87 0.37 -11.18
C HIS A 105 11.62 -0.35 -10.05
N MET A 106 10.88 -0.86 -9.05
CA MET A 106 11.47 -1.43 -7.84
C MET A 106 12.53 -2.51 -8.07
N TYR A 107 12.28 -3.46 -8.97
CA TYR A 107 13.23 -4.54 -9.21
C TYR A 107 14.55 -4.03 -9.79
N GLU A 108 14.50 -3.08 -10.73
CA GLU A 108 15.72 -2.50 -11.32
C GLU A 108 16.52 -1.71 -10.28
N GLU A 109 15.85 -0.96 -9.41
CA GLU A 109 16.52 -0.21 -8.34
C GLU A 109 17.13 -1.16 -7.28
N LEU A 110 16.46 -2.24 -6.92
CA LEU A 110 17.06 -3.27 -6.06
C LEU A 110 18.27 -3.93 -6.71
N ASN A 111 18.25 -4.15 -8.02
CA ASN A 111 19.37 -4.74 -8.73
C ASN A 111 20.64 -3.86 -8.70
N LYS A 112 20.49 -2.53 -8.62
CA LYS A 112 21.60 -1.61 -8.40
C LYS A 112 22.25 -1.73 -7.01
N CYS A 113 21.50 -2.27 -6.05
CA CYS A 113 21.92 -2.47 -4.66
C CYS A 113 22.24 -3.93 -4.32
N LYS A 114 22.32 -4.82 -5.31
CA LYS A 114 22.42 -6.28 -5.13
C LYS A 114 23.60 -6.75 -4.26
N ASP A 115 24.68 -5.97 -4.21
CA ASP A 115 25.89 -6.27 -3.44
C ASP A 115 25.70 -6.16 -1.92
N ILE A 116 24.68 -5.42 -1.46
CA ILE A 116 24.33 -5.29 -0.04
C ILE A 116 23.06 -6.05 0.34
N LEU A 117 22.43 -6.74 -0.61
CA LEU A 117 21.21 -7.53 -0.40
C LEU A 117 21.56 -9.02 -0.35
N THR A 118 21.03 -9.74 0.63
CA THR A 118 21.21 -11.21 0.73
C THR A 118 20.22 -11.94 -0.17
N LYS A 119 19.00 -11.42 -0.32
CA LYS A 119 17.97 -11.91 -1.23
C LYS A 119 17.11 -10.74 -1.70
N PHE A 120 16.68 -10.78 -2.93
CA PHE A 120 15.66 -9.87 -3.44
C PHE A 120 14.92 -10.46 -4.64
N GLY A 121 13.73 -9.93 -4.91
CA GLY A 121 12.92 -10.31 -6.05
C GLY A 121 11.66 -9.47 -6.14
N GLY A 122 11.01 -9.50 -7.28
CA GLY A 122 9.79 -8.73 -7.47
C GLY A 122 9.57 -8.31 -8.92
N HIS A 123 8.83 -7.26 -9.08
CA HIS A 123 8.51 -6.64 -10.37
C HIS A 123 8.47 -5.12 -10.23
N ARG A 124 8.00 -4.42 -11.28
CA ARG A 124 7.99 -2.95 -11.33
C ARG A 124 7.38 -2.29 -10.09
N LEU A 125 6.21 -2.75 -9.63
CA LEU A 125 5.42 -2.07 -8.61
C LEU A 125 5.53 -2.67 -7.20
N ALA A 126 6.15 -3.83 -7.06
CA ALA A 126 6.32 -4.47 -5.76
C ALA A 126 7.56 -5.36 -5.74
N ALA A 127 8.26 -5.36 -4.62
CA ALA A 127 9.42 -6.20 -4.43
C ALA A 127 9.55 -6.66 -2.98
N GLY A 128 10.29 -7.74 -2.79
CA GLY A 128 10.71 -8.24 -1.49
C GLY A 128 12.23 -8.30 -1.43
N LEU A 129 12.80 -8.11 -0.25
CA LEU A 129 14.23 -8.17 -0.05
C LEU A 129 14.61 -8.65 1.35
N SER A 130 15.87 -9.06 1.48
CA SER A 130 16.53 -9.32 2.77
C SER A 130 17.93 -8.72 2.71
N LEU A 131 18.40 -8.19 3.84
CA LEU A 131 19.73 -7.61 3.99
C LEU A 131 20.19 -7.68 5.46
N GLU A 132 21.49 -7.50 5.68
CA GLU A 132 22.02 -7.32 7.04
C GLU A 132 21.54 -5.98 7.61
N LYS A 133 21.28 -5.91 8.92
CA LYS A 133 20.75 -4.69 9.58
C LYS A 133 21.67 -3.48 9.41
N GLU A 134 22.97 -3.73 9.43
CA GLU A 134 24.02 -2.72 9.26
C GLU A 134 23.93 -2.03 7.88
N ASN A 135 23.38 -2.72 6.89
CA ASN A 135 23.22 -2.20 5.53
C ASN A 135 21.95 -1.36 5.33
N ILE A 136 21.06 -1.24 6.31
CA ILE A 136 19.79 -0.50 6.15
C ILE A 136 20.05 0.98 5.79
N ALA A 137 20.97 1.64 6.48
CA ALA A 137 21.30 3.03 6.22
C ALA A 137 21.91 3.22 4.84
N GLU A 138 22.82 2.33 4.43
CA GLU A 138 23.43 2.36 3.11
C GLU A 138 22.41 2.06 2.00
N PHE A 139 21.49 1.15 2.23
CA PHE A 139 20.40 0.85 1.31
C PHE A 139 19.50 2.08 1.09
N ARG A 140 19.08 2.77 2.18
CA ARG A 140 18.33 4.03 2.09
C ARG A 140 19.08 5.08 1.27
N ARG A 141 20.36 5.29 1.59
CA ARG A 141 21.22 6.27 0.89
C ARG A 141 21.27 5.99 -0.61
N ARG A 142 21.59 4.75 -1.00
CA ARG A 142 21.73 4.38 -2.43
C ARG A 142 20.42 4.51 -3.20
N LEU A 143 19.29 4.10 -2.62
CA LEU A 143 18.00 4.23 -3.28
C LEU A 143 17.65 5.70 -3.55
N ASN A 144 17.96 6.60 -2.62
CA ASN A 144 17.70 8.03 -2.77
C ASN A 144 18.67 8.70 -3.75
N GLU A 145 19.94 8.37 -3.72
CA GLU A 145 20.94 8.86 -4.68
C GLU A 145 20.67 8.40 -6.12
N ASN A 146 20.23 7.15 -6.28
CA ASN A 146 19.89 6.60 -7.59
C ASN A 146 18.52 7.04 -8.11
N CYS A 147 17.68 7.64 -7.27
CA CYS A 147 16.31 8.00 -7.61
C CYS A 147 16.29 9.14 -8.62
N THR A 148 15.78 8.86 -9.80
CA THR A 148 15.63 9.84 -10.91
C THR A 148 14.23 10.42 -11.02
N LEU A 149 13.30 10.07 -10.10
CA LEU A 149 11.94 10.61 -10.09
C LEU A 149 11.98 12.14 -10.01
N THR A 150 11.19 12.78 -10.83
CA THR A 150 10.93 14.21 -10.75
C THR A 150 9.84 14.51 -9.74
N GLU A 151 9.72 15.76 -9.30
CA GLU A 151 8.63 16.19 -8.42
C GLU A 151 7.25 15.97 -9.07
N GLU A 152 7.16 16.10 -10.38
CA GLU A 152 5.92 15.89 -11.13
C GLU A 152 5.50 14.41 -11.18
N GLU A 153 6.46 13.50 -11.22
CA GLU A 153 6.21 12.06 -11.17
C GLU A 153 5.84 11.58 -9.76
N MET A 154 6.21 12.33 -8.74
CA MET A 154 5.84 12.09 -7.34
C MET A 154 4.49 12.71 -6.94
N LYS A 155 3.75 13.29 -7.88
CA LYS A 155 2.37 13.76 -7.67
C LYS A 155 1.38 12.71 -8.14
N GLU A 156 0.40 12.44 -7.30
CA GLU A 156 -0.70 11.55 -7.68
C GLU A 156 -1.47 12.16 -8.86
N LYS A 157 -1.62 11.38 -9.93
CA LYS A 157 -2.37 11.77 -11.12
C LYS A 157 -3.73 11.12 -11.11
N VAL A 158 -4.78 11.92 -11.07
CA VAL A 158 -6.16 11.47 -11.22
C VAL A 158 -6.56 11.64 -12.68
N THR A 159 -6.86 10.53 -13.36
CA THR A 159 -7.42 10.58 -14.71
C THR A 159 -8.92 10.85 -14.60
N ILE A 160 -9.36 11.94 -15.20
CA ILE A 160 -10.76 12.33 -15.28
C ILE A 160 -11.27 11.87 -16.63
N ASP A 161 -12.31 11.03 -16.65
CA ASP A 161 -12.88 10.50 -17.88
C ASP A 161 -13.73 11.55 -18.60
N MET A 162 -14.45 12.39 -17.83
CA MET A 162 -15.28 13.44 -18.40
C MET A 162 -15.47 14.62 -17.43
N GLU A 163 -15.46 15.83 -17.97
CA GLU A 163 -15.95 17.01 -17.25
C GLU A 163 -17.48 17.03 -17.28
N MET A 164 -18.11 17.07 -16.09
CA MET A 164 -19.57 16.96 -15.98
C MET A 164 -20.11 17.92 -14.91
N PRO A 165 -21.01 18.84 -15.28
CA PRO A 165 -21.69 19.71 -14.32
C PRO A 165 -22.57 18.89 -13.35
N PHE A 166 -22.74 19.36 -12.12
CA PHE A 166 -23.56 18.66 -11.11
C PHE A 166 -25.03 18.47 -11.55
N LEU A 167 -25.55 19.34 -12.39
CA LEU A 167 -26.91 19.21 -12.95
C LEU A 167 -27.10 17.95 -13.80
N CYS A 168 -26.03 17.37 -14.31
CA CYS A 168 -26.06 16.14 -15.08
C CYS A 168 -26.03 14.87 -14.21
N VAL A 169 -25.83 15.03 -12.89
CA VAL A 169 -25.82 13.88 -11.96
C VAL A 169 -27.26 13.54 -11.60
N THR A 170 -27.85 12.61 -12.35
CA THR A 170 -29.21 12.12 -12.15
C THR A 170 -29.22 10.68 -11.67
N GLU A 171 -30.34 10.21 -11.13
CA GLU A 171 -30.50 8.80 -10.76
C GLU A 171 -30.42 7.87 -11.98
N GLU A 172 -30.90 8.34 -13.15
CA GLU A 172 -30.81 7.60 -14.40
C GLU A 172 -29.36 7.38 -14.80
N LEU A 173 -28.52 8.43 -14.75
CA LEU A 173 -27.09 8.31 -15.04
C LEU A 173 -26.42 7.30 -14.10
N VAL A 174 -26.74 7.33 -12.81
CA VAL A 174 -26.16 6.37 -11.84
C VAL A 174 -26.53 4.94 -12.20
N LYS A 175 -27.80 4.68 -12.57
CA LYS A 175 -28.26 3.36 -13.01
C LYS A 175 -27.59 2.91 -14.31
N GLU A 176 -27.36 3.82 -15.26
CA GLU A 176 -26.63 3.53 -16.49
C GLU A 176 -25.17 3.18 -16.22
N LEU A 177 -24.51 3.87 -15.28
CA LEU A 177 -23.14 3.56 -14.84
C LEU A 177 -23.03 2.20 -14.16
N GLU A 178 -24.06 1.75 -13.44
CA GLU A 178 -24.11 0.42 -12.84
C GLU A 178 -24.06 -0.71 -13.90
N LEU A 179 -24.51 -0.44 -15.15
CA LEU A 179 -24.39 -1.40 -16.24
C LEU A 179 -22.93 -1.67 -16.66
N LEU A 180 -21.99 -0.82 -16.27
CA LEU A 180 -20.56 -1.01 -16.52
C LEU A 180 -19.90 -1.96 -15.52
N GLU A 181 -20.58 -2.34 -14.46
CA GLU A 181 -20.07 -3.30 -13.48
C GLU A 181 -19.88 -4.72 -14.05
N PRO A 182 -18.91 -5.50 -13.51
CA PRO A 182 -18.08 -5.21 -12.34
C PRO A 182 -16.85 -4.36 -12.69
N PHE A 183 -16.58 -3.36 -11.86
CA PHE A 183 -15.37 -2.55 -11.99
C PHE A 183 -14.15 -3.28 -11.45
N GLY A 184 -12.96 -2.99 -12.02
CA GLY A 184 -11.70 -3.59 -11.61
C GLY A 184 -10.56 -3.24 -12.56
N LYS A 185 -9.53 -4.06 -12.56
CA LYS A 185 -8.38 -3.87 -13.45
C LYS A 185 -8.82 -3.99 -14.92
N GLY A 186 -8.59 -2.92 -15.69
CA GLY A 186 -8.99 -2.85 -17.13
C GLY A 186 -10.42 -2.38 -17.37
N ASN A 187 -11.23 -2.24 -16.31
CA ASN A 187 -12.55 -1.61 -16.34
C ASN A 187 -12.70 -0.75 -15.08
N THR A 188 -12.04 0.41 -15.06
CA THR A 188 -12.03 1.31 -13.91
C THR A 188 -13.37 2.03 -13.78
N LYS A 189 -13.76 2.34 -12.53
CA LYS A 189 -14.96 3.15 -12.31
C LYS A 189 -14.73 4.54 -12.92
N PRO A 190 -15.65 5.08 -13.73
CA PRO A 190 -15.50 6.40 -14.33
C PRO A 190 -15.39 7.50 -13.27
N ILE A 191 -14.48 8.44 -13.51
CA ILE A 191 -14.26 9.60 -12.64
C ILE A 191 -14.69 10.86 -13.40
N PHE A 192 -15.60 11.60 -12.80
CA PHE A 192 -16.11 12.86 -13.33
C PHE A 192 -15.59 14.03 -12.52
N ALA A 193 -15.42 15.19 -13.16
CA ALA A 193 -15.03 16.42 -12.47
C ALA A 193 -15.89 17.60 -12.91
N ALA A 194 -16.15 18.50 -11.98
CA ALA A 194 -16.78 19.79 -12.26
C ALA A 194 -15.82 20.90 -11.90
N ARG A 195 -15.75 21.96 -12.73
CA ARG A 195 -14.95 23.16 -12.49
C ARG A 195 -15.79 24.31 -11.94
N GLY A 196 -15.13 25.27 -11.32
CA GLY A 196 -15.77 26.51 -10.85
C GLY A 196 -16.78 26.28 -9.74
N VAL A 197 -16.61 25.25 -8.91
CA VAL A 197 -17.50 24.90 -7.81
C VAL A 197 -17.23 25.78 -6.60
N THR A 198 -18.27 26.42 -6.04
CA THR A 198 -18.20 27.15 -4.79
C THR A 198 -18.62 26.25 -3.63
N LEU A 199 -17.74 26.07 -2.64
CA LEU A 199 -18.05 25.33 -1.43
C LEU A 199 -18.68 26.29 -0.39
N LEU A 200 -19.94 26.06 -0.04
CA LEU A 200 -20.68 26.88 0.94
C LEU A 200 -20.56 26.38 2.38
N GLY A 201 -19.95 25.24 2.59
CA GLY A 201 -19.71 24.67 3.91
C GLY A 201 -19.01 23.32 3.81
N ALA A 202 -18.12 23.05 4.76
CA ALA A 202 -17.44 21.76 4.85
C ALA A 202 -17.52 21.24 6.30
N ARG A 203 -17.73 19.91 6.44
CA ARG A 203 -17.64 19.22 7.72
C ARG A 203 -16.98 17.85 7.51
N ILE A 204 -16.19 17.43 8.47
CA ILE A 204 -15.64 16.09 8.48
C ILE A 204 -16.73 15.14 8.98
N LEU A 205 -17.03 14.13 8.20
CA LEU A 205 -17.88 13.01 8.61
C LEU A 205 -16.93 11.88 8.99
N GLY A 206 -16.91 11.54 10.29
CA GLY A 206 -16.00 10.54 10.89
C GLY A 206 -16.30 9.12 10.51
#